data_fef83f5e0c31b5c2df455f2907741018
#
_entry.id   fef83f5e0c31b5c2df455f2907741018
#
_cell.length_a   1.000
_cell.length_b   1.000
_cell.length_c   1.000
_cell.angle_alpha   90.00
_cell.angle_beta   90.00
_cell.angle_gamma   90.00
#
_symmetry.space_group_name_H-M   'P 1'
#
loop_
_entity.id
_entity.type
_entity.pdbx_description
1 polymer ?
#
loop_
_entity_poly.entity_id
_entity_poly.type
_entity_poly.pdbx_seq_one_letter_code
_entity_poly.pdbx_strand_id
1 'polypeptide(L)'
;LDAYFEALYQTEDIVELKTLENQIWLAWRATDQPAVDDFFAQGMDAMQVADYRLAIDLFTNAIDLHPDFAEAYNMRATSHFLLGNDFESLTDVEVTIDLEPRHFGALMGGAQIAMRSGQVELALEFVEAALEINPNNAMWQVVAERLRDMTGTLDL
;
A
#
# COMPACT_ATOMS: atom_id res chain seq x y z
N LEU A 1 8.18 -15.38 2.47
CA LEU A 1 8.01 -13.99 2.06
C LEU A 1 9.35 -13.36 1.65
N ASP A 2 10.41 -13.49 2.46
CA ASP A 2 11.72 -12.87 2.20
C ASP A 2 12.34 -13.30 0.85
N ALA A 3 12.21 -14.57 0.48
CA ALA A 3 12.69 -15.07 -0.82
C ALA A 3 11.98 -14.39 -2.02
N TYR A 4 10.71 -14.03 -1.88
CA TYR A 4 9.98 -13.28 -2.92
C TYR A 4 10.51 -11.85 -3.04
N PHE A 5 10.81 -11.18 -1.92
CA PHE A 5 11.39 -9.84 -1.94
C PHE A 5 12.80 -9.82 -2.51
N GLU A 6 13.62 -10.82 -2.18
CA GLU A 6 14.97 -10.93 -2.76
C GLU A 6 14.90 -11.13 -4.29
N ALA A 7 14.01 -12.01 -4.76
CA ALA A 7 13.80 -12.21 -6.19
C ALA A 7 13.24 -10.95 -6.87
N LEU A 8 12.27 -10.26 -6.23
CA LEU A 8 11.68 -9.01 -6.72
C LEU A 8 12.73 -7.92 -6.92
N TYR A 9 13.68 -7.81 -5.99
CA TYR A 9 14.76 -6.83 -6.06
C TYR A 9 15.73 -7.11 -7.22
N GLN A 10 15.95 -8.37 -7.57
CA GLN A 10 16.95 -8.79 -8.56
C GLN A 10 16.42 -8.88 -9.99
N THR A 11 15.13 -9.14 -10.19
CA THR A 11 14.60 -9.40 -11.52
C THR A 11 14.32 -8.12 -12.30
N GLU A 12 14.63 -8.13 -13.59
CA GLU A 12 14.25 -7.10 -14.57
C GLU A 12 13.12 -7.58 -15.50
N ASP A 13 12.72 -8.85 -15.39
CA ASP A 13 11.66 -9.42 -16.22
C ASP A 13 10.28 -8.96 -15.73
N ILE A 14 9.54 -8.23 -16.58
CA ILE A 14 8.22 -7.65 -16.25
C ILE A 14 7.18 -8.73 -15.87
N VAL A 15 7.25 -9.90 -16.46
CA VAL A 15 6.30 -10.99 -16.17
C VAL A 15 6.62 -11.60 -14.82
N GLU A 16 7.91 -11.78 -14.55
CA GLU A 16 8.38 -12.26 -13.25
C GLU A 16 8.09 -11.27 -12.14
N LEU A 17 8.35 -9.96 -12.35
CA LEU A 17 7.99 -8.88 -11.41
C LEU A 17 6.52 -8.97 -10.99
N LYS A 18 5.60 -9.03 -11.95
CA LYS A 18 4.15 -9.14 -11.67
C LYS A 18 3.79 -10.42 -10.93
N THR A 19 4.46 -11.51 -11.26
CA THR A 19 4.23 -12.81 -10.60
C THR A 19 4.66 -12.74 -9.14
N LEU A 20 5.84 -12.18 -8.86
CA LEU A 20 6.36 -12.00 -7.51
C LEU A 20 5.52 -11.02 -6.68
N GLU A 21 5.13 -9.89 -7.25
CA GLU A 21 4.20 -8.96 -6.61
C GLU A 21 2.89 -9.67 -6.21
N ASN A 22 2.30 -10.46 -7.10
CA ASN A 22 1.09 -11.23 -6.79
C ASN A 22 1.30 -12.27 -5.68
N GLN A 23 2.45 -12.96 -5.63
CA GLN A 23 2.77 -13.91 -4.56
C GLN A 23 2.91 -13.20 -3.21
N ILE A 24 3.53 -12.02 -3.19
CA ILE A 24 3.64 -11.17 -2.00
C ILE A 24 2.26 -10.72 -1.52
N TRP A 25 1.40 -10.23 -2.42
CA TRP A 25 0.01 -9.86 -2.10
C TRP A 25 -0.79 -11.03 -1.52
N LEU A 26 -0.66 -12.23 -2.08
CA LEU A 26 -1.32 -13.42 -1.54
C LEU A 26 -0.81 -13.77 -0.14
N ALA A 27 0.49 -13.64 0.10
CA ALA A 27 1.08 -13.90 1.41
C ALA A 27 0.62 -12.89 2.48
N TRP A 28 0.46 -11.62 2.12
CA TRP A 28 -0.05 -10.60 3.05
C TRP A 28 -1.53 -10.75 3.40
N ARG A 29 -2.34 -11.38 2.53
CA ARG A 29 -3.80 -11.52 2.71
C ARG A 29 -4.22 -12.75 3.50
N ALA A 30 -3.31 -13.66 3.80
CA ALA A 30 -3.61 -14.89 4.51
C ALA A 30 -3.19 -14.79 5.97
N THR A 31 -4.12 -15.07 6.87
CA THR A 31 -3.85 -15.29 8.28
C THR A 31 -4.21 -16.74 8.63
N ASP A 32 -3.66 -17.28 9.72
CA ASP A 32 -4.06 -18.62 10.20
C ASP A 32 -5.36 -18.55 11.04
N GLN A 33 -6.17 -17.50 10.87
CA GLN A 33 -7.36 -17.23 11.66
C GLN A 33 -8.60 -17.08 10.76
N PRO A 34 -9.43 -18.13 10.61
CA PRO A 34 -10.57 -18.11 9.69
C PRO A 34 -11.56 -16.95 9.89
N ALA A 35 -11.77 -16.50 11.13
CA ALA A 35 -12.68 -15.39 11.40
C ALA A 35 -12.10 -14.04 10.90
N VAL A 36 -10.79 -13.85 10.97
CA VAL A 36 -10.09 -12.67 10.43
C VAL A 36 -10.17 -12.67 8.91
N ASP A 37 -9.86 -13.82 8.28
CA ASP A 37 -9.89 -14.00 6.83
C ASP A 37 -11.32 -13.77 6.29
N ASP A 38 -12.36 -14.18 7.01
CA ASP A 38 -13.77 -13.96 6.62
C ASP A 38 -14.15 -12.47 6.64
N PHE A 39 -13.82 -11.73 7.71
CA PHE A 39 -14.03 -10.28 7.73
C PHE A 39 -13.26 -9.56 6.64
N PHE A 40 -12.01 -9.95 6.42
CA PHE A 40 -11.18 -9.36 5.38
C PHE A 40 -11.77 -9.60 3.97
N ALA A 41 -12.20 -10.83 3.68
CA ALA A 41 -12.84 -11.18 2.40
C ALA A 41 -14.14 -10.38 2.17
N GLN A 42 -15.00 -10.27 3.18
CA GLN A 42 -16.21 -9.45 3.11
C GLN A 42 -15.89 -7.97 2.89
N GLY A 43 -14.83 -7.45 3.53
CA GLY A 43 -14.34 -6.09 3.30
C GLY A 43 -13.90 -5.86 1.86
N MET A 44 -13.20 -6.82 1.27
CA MET A 44 -12.81 -6.80 -0.14
C MET A 44 -14.03 -6.82 -1.08
N ASP A 45 -15.05 -7.62 -0.77
CA ASP A 45 -16.31 -7.66 -1.52
C ASP A 45 -17.05 -6.31 -1.46
N ALA A 46 -17.10 -5.69 -0.27
CA ALA A 46 -17.67 -4.36 -0.09
C ALA A 46 -16.93 -3.29 -0.92
N MET A 47 -15.60 -3.36 -1.01
CA MET A 47 -14.81 -2.47 -1.87
C MET A 47 -15.15 -2.64 -3.35
N GLN A 48 -15.38 -3.88 -3.82
CA GLN A 48 -15.73 -4.16 -5.21
C GLN A 48 -17.05 -3.50 -5.64
N VAL A 49 -17.99 -3.34 -4.71
CA VAL A 49 -19.26 -2.65 -4.95
C VAL A 49 -19.24 -1.18 -4.53
N ALA A 50 -18.07 -0.66 -4.22
CA ALA A 50 -17.82 0.72 -3.77
C ALA A 50 -18.55 1.10 -2.46
N ASP A 51 -18.93 0.12 -1.63
CA ASP A 51 -19.40 0.37 -0.26
C ASP A 51 -18.21 0.50 0.70
N TYR A 52 -17.49 1.62 0.57
CA TYR A 52 -16.27 1.86 1.35
C TYR A 52 -16.52 2.02 2.85
N ARG A 53 -17.74 2.42 3.27
CA ARG A 53 -18.09 2.51 4.69
C ARG A 53 -18.20 1.13 5.30
N LEU A 54 -18.91 0.22 4.65
CA LEU A 54 -19.00 -1.17 5.08
C LEU A 54 -17.61 -1.83 5.06
N ALA A 55 -16.79 -1.55 4.04
CA ALA A 55 -15.43 -2.07 3.97
C ALA A 55 -14.58 -1.64 5.19
N ILE A 56 -14.66 -0.36 5.60
CA ILE A 56 -13.96 0.16 6.78
C ILE A 56 -14.39 -0.60 8.04
N ASP A 57 -15.71 -0.81 8.25
CA ASP A 57 -16.22 -1.54 9.41
C ASP A 57 -15.72 -2.99 9.43
N LEU A 58 -15.71 -3.66 8.28
CA LEU A 58 -15.27 -5.04 8.15
C LEU A 58 -13.75 -5.20 8.36
N PHE A 59 -12.93 -4.31 7.78
CA PHE A 59 -11.49 -4.30 8.04
C PHE A 59 -11.19 -3.94 9.51
N THR A 60 -11.98 -3.08 10.13
CA THR A 60 -11.86 -2.79 11.57
C THR A 60 -12.11 -4.03 12.41
N ASN A 61 -13.14 -4.84 12.09
CA ASN A 61 -13.39 -6.10 12.77
C ASN A 61 -12.24 -7.10 12.60
N ALA A 62 -11.63 -7.17 11.40
CA ALA A 62 -10.44 -8.00 11.17
C ALA A 62 -9.25 -7.53 12.01
N ILE A 63 -9.01 -6.22 12.09
CA ILE A 63 -7.95 -5.60 12.89
C ILE A 63 -8.17 -5.85 14.39
N ASP A 64 -9.40 -5.71 14.88
CA ASP A 64 -9.73 -5.95 16.30
C ASP A 64 -9.43 -7.39 16.72
N LEU A 65 -9.59 -8.35 15.81
CA LEU A 65 -9.25 -9.76 16.06
C LEU A 65 -7.75 -10.05 15.86
N HIS A 66 -7.09 -9.33 14.95
CA HIS A 66 -5.67 -9.53 14.62
C HIS A 66 -4.96 -8.18 14.40
N PRO A 67 -4.54 -7.50 15.49
CA PRO A 67 -3.95 -6.16 15.41
C PRO A 67 -2.66 -6.03 14.59
N ASP A 68 -1.98 -7.14 14.31
CA ASP A 68 -0.75 -7.16 13.51
C ASP A 68 -1.01 -7.47 12.02
N PHE A 69 -2.28 -7.43 11.58
CA PHE A 69 -2.65 -7.72 10.20
C PHE A 69 -2.46 -6.48 9.30
N ALA A 70 -1.23 -6.25 8.84
CA ALA A 70 -0.85 -5.08 8.05
C ALA A 70 -1.75 -4.83 6.83
N GLU A 71 -2.12 -5.89 6.08
CA GLU A 71 -2.96 -5.74 4.88
C GLU A 71 -4.38 -5.24 5.20
N ALA A 72 -4.92 -5.55 6.38
CA ALA A 72 -6.23 -5.01 6.77
C ALA A 72 -6.19 -3.50 7.00
N TYR A 73 -5.12 -2.97 7.60
CA TYR A 73 -4.88 -1.53 7.69
C TYR A 73 -4.71 -0.90 6.30
N ASN A 74 -3.91 -1.50 5.41
CA ASN A 74 -3.72 -1.02 4.05
C ASN A 74 -5.04 -0.93 3.27
N MET A 75 -5.91 -1.94 3.38
CA MET A 75 -7.23 -1.92 2.73
C MET A 75 -8.18 -0.92 3.36
N ARG A 76 -8.13 -0.73 4.69
CA ARG A 76 -8.90 0.31 5.38
C ARG A 76 -8.41 1.71 4.97
N ALA A 77 -7.09 1.93 4.89
CA ALA A 77 -6.50 3.16 4.35
C ALA A 77 -7.02 3.48 2.95
N THR A 78 -7.03 2.48 2.06
CA THR A 78 -7.55 2.64 0.70
C THR A 78 -9.03 3.04 0.71
N SER A 79 -9.84 2.44 1.58
CA SER A 79 -11.26 2.76 1.72
C SER A 79 -11.47 4.19 2.23
N HIS A 80 -10.68 4.63 3.20
CA HIS A 80 -10.65 6.02 3.69
C HIS A 80 -10.24 7.00 2.58
N PHE A 81 -9.19 6.69 1.82
CA PHE A 81 -8.75 7.50 0.69
C PHE A 81 -9.85 7.71 -0.35
N LEU A 82 -10.58 6.65 -0.70
CA LEU A 82 -11.68 6.70 -1.67
C LEU A 82 -12.89 7.50 -1.16
N LEU A 83 -13.06 7.62 0.16
CA LEU A 83 -14.05 8.51 0.79
C LEU A 83 -13.56 9.96 0.98
N GLY A 84 -12.28 10.25 0.70
CA GLY A 84 -11.69 11.57 0.92
C GLY A 84 -11.25 11.83 2.37
N ASN A 85 -11.18 10.81 3.21
CA ASN A 85 -10.74 10.85 4.59
C ASN A 85 -9.21 10.70 4.65
N ASP A 86 -8.46 11.72 4.20
CA ASP A 86 -7.00 11.63 4.00
C ASP A 86 -6.23 11.42 5.30
N PHE A 87 -6.68 12.03 6.39
CA PHE A 87 -6.02 11.90 7.68
C PHE A 87 -6.09 10.46 8.22
N GLU A 88 -7.28 9.86 8.22
CA GLU A 88 -7.49 8.46 8.63
C GLU A 88 -6.76 7.49 7.70
N SER A 89 -6.75 7.80 6.39
CA SER A 89 -6.01 7.02 5.41
C SER A 89 -4.52 7.01 5.68
N LEU A 90 -3.92 8.19 5.91
CA LEU A 90 -2.48 8.30 6.20
C LEU A 90 -2.11 7.62 7.52
N THR A 91 -2.96 7.73 8.54
CA THR A 91 -2.76 7.04 9.82
C THR A 91 -2.68 5.52 9.64
N ASP A 92 -3.57 4.93 8.84
CA ASP A 92 -3.55 3.50 8.55
C ASP A 92 -2.36 3.10 7.65
N VAL A 93 -1.92 3.96 6.73
CA VAL A 93 -0.68 3.76 5.96
C VAL A 93 0.53 3.68 6.89
N GLU A 94 0.66 4.61 7.84
CA GLU A 94 1.75 4.61 8.81
C GLU A 94 1.78 3.32 9.62
N VAL A 95 0.64 2.88 10.15
CA VAL A 95 0.55 1.58 10.87
C VAL A 95 0.92 0.41 9.96
N THR A 96 0.49 0.42 8.70
CA THR A 96 0.84 -0.64 7.75
C THR A 96 2.35 -0.73 7.55
N ILE A 97 3.05 0.40 7.39
CA ILE A 97 4.50 0.47 7.19
C ILE A 97 5.26 0.10 8.48
N ASP A 98 4.74 0.45 9.65
CA ASP A 98 5.32 0.03 10.93
C ASP A 98 5.26 -1.50 11.10
N LEU A 99 4.18 -2.14 10.67
CA LEU A 99 4.02 -3.60 10.74
C LEU A 99 4.79 -4.35 9.65
N GLU A 100 4.80 -3.84 8.42
CA GLU A 100 5.56 -4.38 7.28
C GLU A 100 6.22 -3.22 6.49
N PRO A 101 7.48 -2.90 6.80
CA PRO A 101 8.19 -1.79 6.14
C PRO A 101 8.36 -1.95 4.62
N ARG A 102 8.21 -3.17 4.12
CA ARG A 102 8.28 -3.47 2.67
C ARG A 102 6.92 -3.46 1.98
N HIS A 103 5.90 -2.93 2.65
CA HIS A 103 4.55 -2.91 2.09
C HIS A 103 4.41 -1.85 0.99
N PHE A 104 4.89 -2.18 -0.21
CA PHE A 104 4.93 -1.24 -1.35
C PHE A 104 3.56 -0.67 -1.73
N GLY A 105 2.46 -1.39 -1.47
CA GLY A 105 1.10 -0.87 -1.67
C GLY A 105 0.78 0.28 -0.74
N ALA A 106 1.15 0.19 0.55
CA ALA A 106 0.97 1.26 1.53
C ALA A 106 1.88 2.46 1.20
N LEU A 107 3.14 2.23 0.83
CA LEU A 107 4.05 3.30 0.39
C LEU A 107 3.48 4.07 -0.81
N MET A 108 2.98 3.38 -1.82
CA MET A 108 2.35 4.04 -2.98
C MET A 108 1.01 4.72 -2.62
N GLY A 109 0.25 4.17 -1.66
CA GLY A 109 -0.92 4.82 -1.09
C GLY A 109 -0.57 6.14 -0.39
N GLY A 110 0.47 6.13 0.44
CA GLY A 110 1.02 7.33 1.09
C GLY A 110 1.44 8.40 0.08
N ALA A 111 2.11 7.99 -1.00
CA ALA A 111 2.48 8.91 -2.08
C ALA A 111 1.24 9.57 -2.73
N GLN A 112 0.18 8.81 -2.98
CA GLN A 112 -1.06 9.35 -3.55
C GLN A 112 -1.75 10.35 -2.62
N ILE A 113 -1.79 10.08 -1.31
CA ILE A 113 -2.35 10.97 -0.30
C ILE A 113 -1.52 12.27 -0.24
N ALA A 114 -0.20 12.16 -0.18
CA ALA A 114 0.72 13.29 -0.14
C ALA A 114 0.57 14.17 -1.40
N MET A 115 0.47 13.56 -2.59
CA MET A 115 0.21 14.28 -3.84
C MET A 115 -1.13 15.03 -3.81
N ARG A 116 -2.19 14.40 -3.31
CA ARG A 116 -3.51 15.04 -3.19
C ARG A 116 -3.50 16.24 -2.25
N SER A 117 -2.64 16.20 -1.23
CA SER A 117 -2.45 17.28 -0.26
C SER A 117 -1.41 18.31 -0.71
N GLY A 118 -0.79 18.18 -1.89
CA GLY A 118 0.24 19.06 -2.42
C GLY A 118 1.61 18.93 -1.74
N GLN A 119 1.85 17.86 -1.00
CA GLN A 119 3.10 17.57 -0.28
C GLN A 119 4.03 16.76 -1.20
N VAL A 120 4.64 17.43 -2.18
CA VAL A 120 5.41 16.78 -3.27
C VAL A 120 6.64 16.06 -2.73
N GLU A 121 7.36 16.67 -1.78
CA GLU A 121 8.55 16.10 -1.14
C GLU A 121 8.20 14.80 -0.40
N LEU A 122 7.12 14.81 0.39
CA LEU A 122 6.65 13.62 1.09
C LEU A 122 6.22 12.51 0.11
N ALA A 123 5.57 12.89 -0.99
CA ALA A 123 5.21 11.93 -2.02
C ALA A 123 6.45 11.28 -2.65
N LEU A 124 7.51 12.06 -2.87
CA LEU A 124 8.78 11.55 -3.38
C LEU A 124 9.45 10.58 -2.40
N GLU A 125 9.47 10.91 -1.10
CA GLU A 125 10.00 10.02 -0.06
C GLU A 125 9.31 8.65 -0.07
N PHE A 126 8.00 8.61 -0.17
CA PHE A 126 7.24 7.36 -0.26
C PHE A 126 7.58 6.55 -1.52
N VAL A 127 7.67 7.21 -2.68
CA VAL A 127 8.00 6.53 -3.95
C VAL A 127 9.43 6.01 -3.93
N GLU A 128 10.38 6.76 -3.39
CA GLU A 128 11.77 6.33 -3.25
C GLU A 128 11.89 5.13 -2.32
N ALA A 129 11.17 5.11 -1.18
CA ALA A 129 11.10 3.94 -0.31
C ALA A 129 10.52 2.70 -1.02
N ALA A 130 9.51 2.88 -1.88
CA ALA A 130 8.97 1.78 -2.69
C ALA A 130 10.00 1.27 -3.72
N LEU A 131 10.79 2.16 -4.31
CA LEU A 131 11.88 1.80 -5.25
C LEU A 131 13.06 1.10 -4.57
N GLU A 132 13.30 1.31 -3.27
CA GLU A 132 14.28 0.53 -2.52
C GLU A 132 13.87 -0.95 -2.43
N ILE A 133 12.57 -1.26 -2.45
CA ILE A 133 12.03 -2.61 -2.41
C ILE A 133 12.00 -3.26 -3.80
N ASN A 134 11.59 -2.50 -4.81
CA ASN A 134 11.48 -2.95 -6.19
C ASN A 134 12.07 -1.89 -7.15
N PRO A 135 13.42 -1.85 -7.29
CA PRO A 135 14.11 -0.83 -8.08
C PRO A 135 13.78 -0.90 -9.58
N ASN A 136 13.33 -2.05 -10.06
CA ASN A 136 13.05 -2.29 -11.48
C ASN A 136 11.57 -2.01 -11.87
N ASN A 137 10.77 -1.46 -10.96
CA ASN A 137 9.40 -1.04 -11.28
C ASN A 137 9.41 0.25 -12.11
N ALA A 138 9.27 0.10 -13.44
CA ALA A 138 9.35 1.22 -14.39
C ALA A 138 8.30 2.31 -14.14
N MET A 139 7.12 1.97 -13.65
CA MET A 139 6.08 2.94 -13.35
C MET A 139 6.48 3.83 -12.17
N TRP A 140 7.03 3.26 -11.11
CA TRP A 140 7.49 4.02 -9.93
C TRP A 140 8.70 4.89 -10.26
N GLN A 141 9.61 4.42 -11.14
CA GLN A 141 10.73 5.23 -11.66
C GLN A 141 10.23 6.50 -12.36
N VAL A 142 9.23 6.37 -13.25
CA VAL A 142 8.63 7.53 -13.94
C VAL A 142 7.95 8.48 -12.97
N VAL A 143 7.26 7.96 -11.95
CA VAL A 143 6.62 8.79 -10.91
C VAL A 143 7.70 9.55 -10.11
N ALA A 144 8.77 8.88 -9.69
CA ALA A 144 9.86 9.51 -8.94
C ALA A 144 10.55 10.63 -9.75
N GLU A 145 10.84 10.40 -11.04
CA GLU A 145 11.40 11.44 -11.92
C GLU A 145 10.50 12.67 -11.98
N ARG A 146 9.20 12.47 -12.21
CA ARG A 146 8.24 13.58 -12.24
C ARG A 146 8.18 14.36 -10.94
N LEU A 147 8.21 13.65 -9.79
CA LEU A 147 8.20 14.30 -8.47
C LEU A 147 9.48 15.08 -8.23
N ARG A 148 10.66 14.57 -8.63
CA ARG A 148 11.95 15.29 -8.54
C ARG A 148 11.95 16.56 -9.37
N ASP A 149 11.39 16.52 -10.59
CA ASP A 149 11.25 17.71 -11.42
C ASP A 149 10.37 18.78 -10.77
N MET A 150 9.32 18.35 -10.07
CA MET A 150 8.43 19.27 -9.33
C MET A 150 9.12 19.87 -8.10
N THR A 151 9.90 19.10 -7.34
CA THR A 151 10.66 19.62 -6.18
C THR A 151 11.76 20.58 -6.63
N GLY A 152 12.50 20.26 -7.69
CA GLY A 152 13.55 21.12 -8.24
C GLY A 152 13.07 22.45 -8.84
N THR A 153 11.78 22.58 -9.14
CA THR A 153 11.15 23.85 -9.55
C THR A 153 10.64 24.70 -8.38
N LEU A 154 10.50 24.12 -7.19
CA LEU A 154 10.07 24.86 -5.97
C LEU A 154 11.24 25.59 -5.31
N ASP A 155 12.49 25.20 -5.59
CA ASP A 155 13.71 25.81 -5.05
C ASP A 155 14.25 27.03 -5.87
N LEU A 156 13.53 27.47 -6.91
CA LEU A 156 13.86 28.64 -7.76
C LEU A 156 12.88 29.80 -7.56
#